data_6bcfcede87a605b9cb3361ff6b063b8c
#
_entry.id   6bcfcede87a605b9cb3361ff6b063b8c
#
_cell.length_a   1.000
_cell.length_b   1.000
_cell.length_c   1.000
_cell.angle_alpha   90.00
_cell.angle_beta   90.00
_cell.angle_gamma   90.00
#
_symmetry.space_group_name_H-M   'P 1'
#
loop_
_entity.id
_entity.type
_entity.pdbx_description
1 polymer ?
#
loop_
_entity_poly.entity_id
_entity_poly.type
_entity_poly.pdbx_seq_one_letter_code
_entity_poly.pdbx_strand_id
1 'polypeptide(L)'
;MLSGRLAQAARAAGISAVVVPMDGFHLANTELQRLGTAERKGAPDTFDVDGFVNLLQRIRAQATATVWAPVFHREVEESFAAELAIKAHHRLVIVEGIHLLHTAHGWERVFPLLDVAWYLECLDVDQQRARLVQRHIAHGRTPKQAHVWVNTVDMANMERIAATKHRAHTIFELATW
;
A
#
# COMPACT_ATOMS: atom_id res chain seq x y z
N MET A 1 -3.95 -10.48 5.07
CA MET A 1 -2.77 -9.56 5.07
C MET A 1 -2.27 -9.38 6.49
N LEU A 2 -0.97 -9.10 6.68
CA LEU A 2 -0.37 -8.92 8.02
C LEU A 2 -0.95 -7.72 8.77
N SER A 3 -1.17 -6.60 8.06
CA SER A 3 -1.81 -5.39 8.61
C SER A 3 -3.16 -5.68 9.28
N GLY A 4 -4.00 -6.49 8.65
CA GLY A 4 -5.28 -6.90 9.23
C GLY A 4 -5.13 -7.76 10.49
N ARG A 5 -4.16 -8.69 10.50
CA ARG A 5 -3.86 -9.51 11.70
C ARG A 5 -3.32 -8.67 12.85
N LEU A 6 -2.47 -7.69 12.55
CA LEU A 6 -1.96 -6.74 13.54
C LEU A 6 -3.09 -5.88 14.12
N ALA A 7 -3.98 -5.36 13.28
CA ALA A 7 -5.14 -4.61 13.74
C ALA A 7 -6.07 -5.47 14.63
N GLN A 8 -6.26 -6.74 14.26
CA GLN A 8 -7.04 -7.68 15.07
C GLN A 8 -6.39 -7.94 16.43
N ALA A 9 -5.08 -8.17 16.48
CA ALA A 9 -4.33 -8.36 17.71
C ALA A 9 -4.38 -7.12 18.60
N ALA A 10 -4.23 -5.92 18.03
CA ALA A 10 -4.36 -4.66 18.76
C ALA A 10 -5.76 -4.51 19.40
N ARG A 11 -6.81 -4.82 18.64
CA ARG A 11 -8.20 -4.77 19.15
C ARG A 11 -8.42 -5.79 20.26
N ALA A 12 -7.88 -7.00 20.15
CA ALA A 12 -7.94 -8.01 21.20
C ALA A 12 -7.23 -7.56 22.50
N ALA A 13 -6.20 -6.69 22.37
CA ALA A 13 -5.52 -6.05 23.49
C ALA A 13 -6.20 -4.73 23.97
N GLY A 14 -7.42 -4.43 23.52
CA GLY A 14 -8.17 -3.24 23.92
C GLY A 14 -7.72 -1.94 23.24
N ILE A 15 -6.90 -2.02 22.17
CA ILE A 15 -6.46 -0.85 21.41
C ILE A 15 -7.30 -0.74 20.14
N SER A 16 -8.08 0.34 20.02
CA SER A 16 -8.87 0.58 18.81
C SER A 16 -7.95 0.87 17.64
N ALA A 17 -8.04 0.04 16.58
CA ALA A 17 -7.12 0.08 15.44
C ALA A 17 -7.88 0.09 14.11
N VAL A 18 -7.33 0.79 13.11
CA VAL A 18 -7.80 0.82 11.73
C VAL A 18 -6.63 0.63 10.77
N VAL A 19 -6.88 -0.06 9.65
CA VAL A 19 -5.90 -0.21 8.56
C VAL A 19 -6.25 0.76 7.44
N VAL A 20 -5.26 1.50 6.98
CA VAL A 20 -5.37 2.49 5.88
C VAL A 20 -4.45 2.06 4.75
N PRO A 21 -4.97 1.39 3.72
CA PRO A 21 -4.18 0.99 2.55
C PRO A 21 -3.85 2.20 1.66
N MET A 22 -2.61 2.29 1.20
CA MET A 22 -2.24 3.28 0.17
C MET A 22 -2.90 2.96 -1.19
N ASP A 23 -3.28 1.71 -1.43
CA ASP A 23 -3.86 1.27 -2.70
C ASP A 23 -5.14 2.04 -3.07
N GLY A 24 -5.88 2.56 -2.07
CA GLY A 24 -7.03 3.44 -2.31
C GLY A 24 -6.71 4.73 -3.07
N PHE A 25 -5.42 5.07 -3.21
CA PHE A 25 -4.95 6.26 -3.92
C PHE A 25 -4.39 5.95 -5.32
N HIS A 26 -4.62 4.77 -5.88
CA HIS A 26 -4.37 4.54 -7.31
C HIS A 26 -5.15 5.56 -8.15
N LEU A 27 -4.52 6.10 -9.17
CA LEU A 27 -5.23 6.86 -10.19
C LEU A 27 -6.22 5.95 -10.92
N ALA A 28 -7.38 6.49 -11.29
CA ALA A 28 -8.41 5.78 -12.05
C ALA A 28 -7.85 5.25 -13.39
N ASN A 29 -8.36 4.12 -13.85
CA ASN A 29 -7.90 3.51 -15.12
C ASN A 29 -8.04 4.46 -16.31
N THR A 30 -9.12 5.26 -16.35
CA THR A 30 -9.33 6.28 -17.37
C THR A 30 -8.24 7.35 -17.37
N GLU A 31 -7.79 7.77 -16.19
CA GLU A 31 -6.72 8.76 -16.05
C GLU A 31 -5.36 8.16 -16.42
N LEU A 32 -5.08 6.93 -15.99
CA LEU A 32 -3.86 6.21 -16.38
C LEU A 32 -3.76 6.02 -17.90
N GLN A 33 -4.89 5.77 -18.58
CA GLN A 33 -4.94 5.70 -20.04
C GLN A 33 -4.64 7.06 -20.67
N ARG A 34 -5.26 8.12 -20.15
CA ARG A 34 -5.02 9.49 -20.62
C ARG A 34 -3.54 9.90 -20.50
N LEU A 35 -2.89 9.49 -19.39
CA LEU A 35 -1.48 9.74 -19.11
C LEU A 35 -0.52 8.79 -19.84
N GLY A 36 -1.00 7.73 -20.49
CA GLY A 36 -0.17 6.70 -21.13
C GLY A 36 0.61 5.85 -20.13
N THR A 37 0.11 5.69 -18.89
CA THR A 37 0.80 4.98 -17.79
C THR A 37 0.09 3.71 -17.35
N ALA A 38 -0.98 3.30 -18.03
CA ALA A 38 -1.81 2.13 -17.67
C ALA A 38 -1.00 0.82 -17.58
N GLU A 39 -0.02 0.64 -18.48
CA GLU A 39 0.82 -0.56 -18.55
C GLU A 39 1.75 -0.75 -17.35
N ARG A 40 1.85 0.25 -16.48
CA ARG A 40 2.69 0.22 -15.29
C ARG A 40 1.94 0.62 -14.01
N LYS A 41 0.60 0.43 -14.02
CA LYS A 41 -0.24 0.65 -12.82
C LYS A 41 0.38 -0.04 -11.60
N GLY A 42 0.52 0.69 -10.49
CA GLY A 42 1.24 0.26 -9.29
C GLY A 42 2.68 0.80 -9.20
N ALA A 43 3.21 1.47 -10.25
CA ALA A 43 4.44 2.24 -10.13
C ALA A 43 4.22 3.51 -9.29
N PRO A 44 5.27 4.10 -8.66
CA PRO A 44 5.12 5.21 -7.71
C PRO A 44 4.34 6.43 -8.25
N ASP A 45 4.45 6.70 -9.54
CA ASP A 45 3.83 7.84 -10.22
C ASP A 45 2.44 7.53 -10.81
N THR A 46 1.85 6.40 -10.45
CA THR A 46 0.48 6.02 -10.84
C THR A 46 -0.52 6.15 -9.68
N PHE A 47 -0.17 6.97 -8.70
CA PHE A 47 -0.98 7.25 -7.50
C PHE A 47 -1.22 8.74 -7.32
N ASP A 48 -2.33 9.09 -6.68
CA ASP A 48 -2.57 10.42 -6.11
C ASP A 48 -1.80 10.54 -4.78
N VAL A 49 -0.51 10.81 -4.88
CA VAL A 49 0.38 10.94 -3.71
C VAL A 49 0.02 12.16 -2.87
N ASP A 50 -0.39 13.26 -3.50
CA ASP A 50 -0.80 14.48 -2.79
C ASP A 50 -2.05 14.24 -1.96
N GLY A 51 -3.04 13.52 -2.51
CA GLY A 51 -4.23 13.09 -1.78
C GLY A 51 -3.90 12.19 -0.61
N PHE A 52 -2.96 11.24 -0.79
CA PHE A 52 -2.53 10.35 0.28
C PHE A 52 -1.81 11.10 1.42
N VAL A 53 -0.88 11.99 1.08
CA VAL A 53 -0.19 12.85 2.06
C VAL A 53 -1.19 13.73 2.82
N ASN A 54 -2.15 14.34 2.11
CA ASN A 54 -3.21 15.14 2.74
C ASN A 54 -4.08 14.28 3.70
N LEU A 55 -4.42 13.05 3.31
CA LEU A 55 -5.12 12.13 4.20
C LEU A 55 -4.35 11.91 5.51
N LEU A 56 -3.05 11.60 5.44
CA LEU A 56 -2.22 11.35 6.62
C LEU A 56 -2.12 12.61 7.50
N GLN A 57 -1.97 13.80 6.92
CA GLN A 57 -1.98 15.07 7.65
C GLN A 57 -3.31 15.29 8.38
N ARG A 58 -4.44 15.02 7.72
CA ARG A 58 -5.77 15.11 8.34
C ARG A 58 -5.96 14.11 9.48
N ILE A 59 -5.45 12.89 9.35
CA ILE A 59 -5.48 11.89 10.42
C ILE A 59 -4.67 12.37 11.63
N ARG A 60 -3.48 12.92 11.42
CA ARG A 60 -2.65 13.47 12.52
C ARG A 60 -3.26 14.68 13.20
N ALA A 61 -3.95 15.54 12.45
CA ALA A 61 -4.62 16.74 12.96
C ALA A 61 -6.02 16.45 13.51
N GLN A 62 -6.50 15.21 13.46
CA GLN A 62 -7.87 14.86 13.79
C GLN A 62 -8.18 15.09 15.26
N ALA A 63 -9.17 15.95 15.53
CA ALA A 63 -9.67 16.18 16.88
C ALA A 63 -10.96 15.38 17.16
N THR A 64 -12.00 15.53 16.35
CA THR A 64 -13.32 14.92 16.58
C THR A 64 -13.97 14.40 15.29
N ALA A 65 -13.74 15.04 14.15
CA ALA A 65 -14.38 14.69 12.88
C ALA A 65 -13.88 13.35 12.33
N THR A 66 -14.75 12.61 11.66
CA THR A 66 -14.34 11.41 10.91
C THR A 66 -13.53 11.84 9.68
N VAL A 67 -12.37 11.22 9.49
CA VAL A 67 -11.59 11.33 8.26
C VAL A 67 -11.94 10.14 7.36
N TRP A 68 -12.36 10.43 6.13
CA TRP A 68 -12.73 9.41 5.16
C TRP A 68 -11.55 9.13 4.23
N ALA A 69 -11.28 7.85 3.98
CA ALA A 69 -10.29 7.38 3.03
C ALA A 69 -10.93 6.54 1.93
N PRO A 70 -10.35 6.51 0.74
CA PRO A 70 -10.77 5.61 -0.33
C PRO A 70 -10.32 4.17 -0.05
N VAL A 71 -11.01 3.21 -0.69
CA VAL A 71 -10.64 1.79 -0.70
C VAL A 71 -10.50 1.33 -2.16
N PHE A 72 -9.48 0.55 -2.44
CA PHE A 72 -9.24 -0.04 -3.75
C PHE A 72 -9.91 -1.41 -3.87
N HIS A 73 -10.71 -1.60 -4.89
CA HIS A 73 -11.42 -2.83 -5.20
C HIS A 73 -10.74 -3.56 -6.37
N ARG A 74 -10.09 -4.67 -6.07
CA ARG A 74 -9.30 -5.44 -7.05
C ARG A 74 -10.15 -6.09 -8.14
N GLU A 75 -11.40 -6.41 -7.86
CA GLU A 75 -12.34 -7.02 -8.79
C GLU A 75 -12.72 -6.09 -9.94
N VAL A 76 -12.67 -4.78 -9.70
CA VAL A 76 -12.93 -3.74 -10.71
C VAL A 76 -11.69 -2.90 -11.03
N GLU A 77 -10.60 -3.13 -10.29
CA GLU A 77 -9.32 -2.40 -10.43
C GLU A 77 -9.49 -0.87 -10.31
N GLU A 78 -10.38 -0.42 -9.40
CA GLU A 78 -10.68 0.99 -9.15
C GLU A 78 -10.81 1.30 -7.67
N SER A 79 -10.65 2.59 -7.31
CA SER A 79 -10.80 3.08 -5.95
C SER A 79 -12.14 3.78 -5.76
N PHE A 80 -12.82 3.47 -4.64
CA PHE A 80 -14.05 4.15 -4.24
C PHE A 80 -13.76 5.13 -3.11
N ALA A 81 -14.19 6.37 -3.31
CA ALA A 81 -13.99 7.44 -2.33
C ALA A 81 -14.85 7.25 -1.08
N ALA A 82 -14.35 7.69 0.08
CA ALA A 82 -15.09 7.79 1.34
C ALA A 82 -15.67 6.46 1.85
N GLU A 83 -15.04 5.34 1.57
CA GLU A 83 -15.50 4.02 1.99
C GLU A 83 -14.95 3.61 3.37
N LEU A 84 -13.75 4.07 3.73
CA LEU A 84 -13.11 3.78 5.00
C LEU A 84 -13.24 4.97 5.97
N ALA A 85 -13.90 4.74 7.11
CA ALA A 85 -14.04 5.74 8.17
C ALA A 85 -12.91 5.62 9.21
N ILE A 86 -12.09 6.66 9.32
CA ILE A 86 -11.06 6.79 10.36
C ILE A 86 -11.62 7.75 11.41
N LYS A 87 -11.89 7.21 12.61
CA LYS A 87 -12.56 7.95 13.69
C LYS A 87 -11.55 8.40 14.73
N ALA A 88 -11.83 9.51 15.42
CA ALA A 88 -10.96 10.08 16.44
C ALA A 88 -10.63 9.11 17.63
N HIS A 89 -11.45 8.09 17.85
CA HIS A 89 -11.18 7.10 18.88
C HIS A 89 -10.20 5.99 18.44
N HIS A 90 -9.80 5.93 17.17
CA HIS A 90 -8.76 4.98 16.74
C HIS A 90 -7.41 5.43 17.30
N ARG A 91 -6.90 4.64 18.23
CA ARG A 91 -5.60 4.88 18.89
C ARG A 91 -4.41 4.39 18.08
N LEU A 92 -4.66 3.46 17.14
CA LEU A 92 -3.66 2.90 16.25
C LEU A 92 -4.18 2.98 14.81
N VAL A 93 -3.47 3.72 13.97
CA VAL A 93 -3.68 3.76 12.52
C VAL A 93 -2.53 3.03 11.86
N ILE A 94 -2.81 1.88 11.24
CA ILE A 94 -1.84 1.07 10.53
C ILE A 94 -1.91 1.45 9.06
N VAL A 95 -0.95 2.23 8.60
CA VAL A 95 -0.81 2.57 7.18
C VAL A 95 -0.04 1.45 6.49
N GLU A 96 -0.55 0.94 5.39
CA GLU A 96 0.12 -0.13 4.65
C GLU A 96 0.28 0.22 3.18
N GLY A 97 1.42 -0.20 2.61
CA GLY A 97 1.70 0.02 1.20
C GLY A 97 3.17 -0.18 0.87
N ILE A 98 3.45 -0.30 -0.41
CA ILE A 98 4.80 -0.61 -0.90
C ILE A 98 5.68 0.63 -1.09
N HIS A 99 5.09 1.83 -1.24
CA HIS A 99 5.84 3.06 -1.52
C HIS A 99 6.02 3.99 -0.31
N LEU A 100 5.62 3.58 0.90
CA LEU A 100 5.63 4.44 2.09
C LEU A 100 7.02 4.99 2.46
N LEU A 101 8.09 4.27 2.09
CA LEU A 101 9.47 4.66 2.32
C LEU A 101 10.15 5.25 1.08
N HIS A 102 9.43 5.36 -0.05
CA HIS A 102 10.00 5.86 -1.30
C HIS A 102 10.43 7.33 -1.20
N THR A 103 11.49 7.71 -1.94
CA THR A 103 12.17 9.01 -1.79
C THR A 103 11.99 9.96 -2.98
N ALA A 104 11.06 9.64 -3.88
CA ALA A 104 10.80 10.43 -5.07
C ALA A 104 9.30 10.48 -5.38
N HIS A 105 8.91 11.26 -6.38
CA HIS A 105 7.53 11.40 -6.86
C HIS A 105 6.52 11.86 -5.79
N GLY A 106 6.98 12.61 -4.77
CA GLY A 106 6.12 13.10 -3.70
C GLY A 106 6.01 12.15 -2.49
N TRP A 107 6.39 10.86 -2.63
CA TRP A 107 6.35 9.87 -1.55
C TRP A 107 7.30 10.18 -0.39
N GLU A 108 8.37 10.94 -0.63
CA GLU A 108 9.31 11.39 0.42
C GLU A 108 8.61 12.16 1.55
N ARG A 109 7.43 12.71 1.30
CA ARG A 109 6.61 13.43 2.28
C ARG A 109 5.80 12.50 3.21
N VAL A 110 5.70 11.20 2.87
CA VAL A 110 4.93 10.23 3.66
C VAL A 110 5.66 9.84 4.93
N PHE A 111 6.94 9.48 4.83
CA PHE A 111 7.72 8.98 5.96
C PHE A 111 7.69 9.91 7.20
N PRO A 112 7.83 11.26 7.07
CA PRO A 112 7.75 12.16 8.22
C PRO A 112 6.39 12.21 8.92
N LEU A 113 5.34 11.65 8.31
CA LEU A 113 4.00 11.56 8.86
C LEU A 113 3.74 10.24 9.61
N LEU A 114 4.69 9.32 9.61
CA LEU A 114 4.61 8.04 10.30
C LEU A 114 5.38 8.11 11.62
N ASP A 115 4.77 7.68 12.73
CA ASP A 115 5.46 7.61 14.02
C ASP A 115 6.47 6.46 14.05
N VAL A 116 6.10 5.32 13.44
CA VAL A 116 6.95 4.15 13.30
C VAL A 116 6.74 3.55 11.90
N ALA A 117 7.80 3.14 11.26
CA ALA A 117 7.76 2.45 9.98
C ALA A 117 8.49 1.10 10.07
N TRP A 118 7.82 0.06 9.62
CA TRP A 118 8.34 -1.30 9.52
C TRP A 118 8.53 -1.70 8.06
N TYR A 119 9.59 -2.40 7.79
CA TYR A 119 9.83 -3.06 6.52
C TYR A 119 9.70 -4.57 6.69
N LEU A 120 8.95 -5.21 5.81
CA LEU A 120 8.78 -6.65 5.79
C LEU A 120 9.63 -7.21 4.65
N GLU A 121 10.73 -7.86 4.99
CA GLU A 121 11.64 -8.45 4.03
C GLU A 121 11.28 -9.92 3.79
N CYS A 122 11.00 -10.28 2.54
CA CYS A 122 10.89 -11.67 2.15
C CYS A 122 12.28 -12.18 1.73
N LEU A 123 12.77 -13.19 2.43
CA LEU A 123 14.11 -13.74 2.15
C LEU A 123 14.14 -14.62 0.90
N ASP A 124 13.01 -15.20 0.50
CA ASP A 124 12.87 -16.06 -0.67
C ASP A 124 12.21 -15.29 -1.82
N VAL A 125 13.03 -14.70 -2.68
CA VAL A 125 12.58 -13.90 -3.84
C VAL A 125 11.83 -14.76 -4.85
N ASP A 126 12.21 -16.03 -5.03
CA ASP A 126 11.55 -16.92 -5.99
C ASP A 126 10.15 -17.31 -5.48
N GLN A 127 10.02 -17.57 -4.19
CA GLN A 127 8.72 -17.81 -3.57
C GLN A 127 7.84 -16.54 -3.66
N GLN A 128 8.40 -15.36 -3.44
CA GLN A 128 7.68 -14.10 -3.56
C GLN A 128 7.18 -13.88 -4.99
N ARG A 129 8.03 -14.13 -5.99
CA ARG A 129 7.67 -14.06 -7.42
C ARG A 129 6.53 -15.04 -7.75
N ALA A 130 6.64 -16.29 -7.31
CA ALA A 130 5.61 -17.30 -7.54
C ALA A 130 4.25 -16.87 -6.96
N ARG A 131 4.23 -16.30 -5.75
CA ARG A 131 3.01 -15.79 -5.11
C ARG A 131 2.39 -14.61 -5.84
N LEU A 132 3.21 -13.69 -6.34
CA LEU A 132 2.74 -12.57 -7.17
C LEU A 132 2.06 -13.08 -8.44
N VAL A 133 2.67 -14.06 -9.13
CA VAL A 133 2.07 -14.70 -10.31
C VAL A 133 0.73 -15.33 -9.96
N GLN A 134 0.66 -16.15 -8.91
CA GLN A 134 -0.59 -16.78 -8.47
C GLN A 134 -1.66 -15.75 -8.10
N ARG A 135 -1.29 -14.66 -7.43
CA ARG A 135 -2.20 -13.56 -7.11
C ARG A 135 -2.81 -12.94 -8.36
N HIS A 136 -1.99 -12.66 -9.38
CA HIS A 136 -2.48 -12.08 -10.63
C HIS A 136 -3.41 -13.04 -11.38
N ILE A 137 -3.11 -14.34 -11.37
CA ILE A 137 -3.98 -15.37 -11.98
C ILE A 137 -5.32 -15.42 -11.23
N ALA A 138 -5.31 -15.42 -9.91
CA ALA A 138 -6.53 -15.44 -9.09
C ALA A 138 -7.41 -14.21 -9.31
N HIS A 139 -6.83 -13.09 -9.80
CA HIS A 139 -7.56 -11.87 -10.16
C HIS A 139 -7.81 -11.72 -11.68
N GLY A 140 -7.81 -12.84 -12.42
CA GLY A 140 -8.31 -12.90 -13.80
C GLY A 140 -7.27 -12.73 -14.91
N ARG A 141 -5.97 -12.57 -14.59
CA ARG A 141 -4.94 -12.57 -15.64
C ARG A 141 -4.65 -14.00 -16.10
N THR A 142 -4.38 -14.16 -17.39
CA THR A 142 -3.85 -15.44 -17.89
C THR A 142 -2.45 -15.68 -17.30
N PRO A 143 -1.99 -16.94 -17.18
CA PRO A 143 -0.65 -17.26 -16.68
C PRO A 143 0.46 -16.47 -17.40
N LYS A 144 0.38 -16.37 -18.73
CA LYS A 144 1.34 -15.59 -19.53
C LYS A 144 1.35 -14.12 -19.17
N GLN A 145 0.17 -13.49 -19.05
CA GLN A 145 0.04 -12.08 -18.66
C GLN A 145 0.56 -11.85 -17.24
N ALA A 146 0.27 -12.76 -16.30
CA ALA A 146 0.73 -12.68 -14.92
C ALA A 146 2.26 -12.73 -14.84
N HIS A 147 2.92 -13.66 -15.55
CA HIS A 147 4.38 -13.74 -15.60
C HIS A 147 5.02 -12.48 -16.22
N VAL A 148 4.46 -11.96 -17.31
CA VAL A 148 4.96 -10.73 -17.93
C VAL A 148 4.85 -9.58 -16.92
N TRP A 149 3.69 -9.39 -16.30
CA TRP A 149 3.45 -8.30 -15.36
C TRP A 149 4.38 -8.36 -14.15
N VAL A 150 4.51 -9.54 -13.54
CA VAL A 150 5.40 -9.73 -12.40
C VAL A 150 6.84 -9.37 -12.78
N ASN A 151 7.33 -9.82 -13.92
CA ASN A 151 8.73 -9.58 -14.32
C ASN A 151 8.99 -8.12 -14.75
N THR A 152 8.00 -7.42 -15.29
CA THR A 152 8.19 -6.05 -15.81
C THR A 152 7.78 -4.97 -14.83
N VAL A 153 6.74 -5.21 -14.02
CA VAL A 153 6.18 -4.20 -13.10
C VAL A 153 6.53 -4.52 -11.65
N ASP A 154 6.12 -5.71 -11.16
CA ASP A 154 6.26 -6.00 -9.73
C ASP A 154 7.73 -6.12 -9.31
N MET A 155 8.58 -6.80 -10.10
CA MET A 155 10.01 -6.94 -9.78
C MET A 155 10.73 -5.59 -9.80
N ALA A 156 10.44 -4.71 -10.76
CA ALA A 156 11.01 -3.38 -10.80
C ALA A 156 10.59 -2.52 -9.58
N ASN A 157 9.35 -2.68 -9.12
CA ASN A 157 8.88 -2.04 -7.89
C ASN A 157 9.58 -2.62 -6.67
N MET A 158 9.76 -3.95 -6.60
CA MET A 158 10.46 -4.60 -5.48
C MET A 158 11.90 -4.10 -5.33
N GLU A 159 12.66 -3.92 -6.42
CA GLU A 159 14.00 -3.36 -6.38
C GLU A 159 14.01 -1.94 -5.82
N ARG A 160 13.09 -1.07 -6.27
CA ARG A 160 12.93 0.29 -5.74
C ARG A 160 12.60 0.30 -4.26
N ILE A 161 11.72 -0.60 -3.82
CA ILE A 161 11.30 -0.72 -2.42
C ILE A 161 12.47 -1.22 -1.58
N ALA A 162 13.19 -2.25 -2.03
CA ALA A 162 14.34 -2.80 -1.33
C ALA A 162 15.44 -1.76 -1.12
N ALA A 163 15.67 -0.87 -2.08
CA ALA A 163 16.64 0.23 -1.95
C ALA A 163 16.28 1.20 -0.82
N THR A 164 15.04 1.26 -0.38
CA THR A 164 14.57 2.19 0.69
C THR A 164 14.41 1.53 2.07
N LYS A 165 14.67 0.24 2.20
CA LYS A 165 14.49 -0.51 3.46
C LYS A 165 15.27 0.06 4.65
N HIS A 166 16.43 0.67 4.39
CA HIS A 166 17.27 1.31 5.41
C HIS A 166 16.60 2.48 6.13
N ARG A 167 15.50 3.01 5.58
CA ARG A 167 14.70 4.09 6.19
C ARG A 167 13.69 3.57 7.21
N ALA A 168 13.42 2.27 7.24
CA ALA A 168 12.52 1.69 8.24
C ALA A 168 13.15 1.75 9.64
N HIS A 169 12.32 1.96 10.65
CA HIS A 169 12.74 1.88 12.05
C HIS A 169 13.04 0.43 12.46
N THR A 170 12.35 -0.54 11.84
CA THR A 170 12.55 -1.97 12.09
C THR A 170 12.36 -2.76 10.80
N ILE A 171 13.25 -3.72 10.55
CA ILE A 171 13.13 -4.67 9.46
C ILE A 171 12.75 -6.03 10.06
N PHE A 172 11.65 -6.60 9.58
CA PHE A 172 11.22 -7.95 9.94
C PHE A 172 11.48 -8.89 8.78
N GLU A 173 12.30 -9.89 9.01
CA GLU A 173 12.53 -10.97 8.07
C GLU A 173 11.41 -12.00 8.16
N LEU A 174 10.82 -12.32 7.03
CA LEU A 174 9.74 -13.28 6.94
C LEU A 174 10.27 -14.55 6.28
N ALA A 175 10.52 -15.57 7.10
CA ALA A 175 11.02 -16.87 6.63
C ALA A 175 9.99 -17.64 5.79
N THR A 176 8.70 -17.48 6.11
CA THR A 176 7.55 -18.04 5.35
C THR A 176 6.33 -17.16 5.57
N TRP A 177 5.48 -17.07 4.55
CA TRP A 177 4.18 -16.37 4.61
C TRP A 177 3.04 -17.38 4.64
#